data_8c65081ccdc42f781edcb9e34ddb2a99
#
_entry.id   8c65081ccdc42f781edcb9e34ddb2a99
#
_cell.length_a   1.000
_cell.length_b   1.000
_cell.length_c   1.000
_cell.angle_alpha   90.00
_cell.angle_beta   90.00
_cell.angle_gamma   90.00
#
_symmetry.space_group_name_H-M   'P 1'
#
loop_
_entity.id
_entity.type
_entity.pdbx_description
1 polymer ?
#
loop_
_entity_poly.entity_id
_entity_poly.type
_entity_poly.pdbx_seq_one_letter_code
_entity_poly.pdbx_strand_id
1 'polypeptide(L)'
;MRRFKFILILLCFLCTKSIAQTITHVTLTCYQPVKSQCDNKPLVTADGSKINLHHLKHNKIKWCAVSRDLLYLFPNNKPKKVFIEGFGIYEVRDVMNKRHKHRIDILIHPKNSKRISIKHVKIKILK
;
A
#
# COMPACT_ATOMS: atom_id res chain seq x y z
N MET A 1 6.01 61.32 26.97
CA MET A 1 6.62 59.96 26.97
C MET A 1 5.73 59.02 26.17
N ARG A 2 6.18 58.61 25.02
CA ARG A 2 5.47 57.63 24.19
C ARG A 2 5.83 56.23 24.71
N ARG A 3 4.88 55.51 25.28
CA ARG A 3 5.07 54.12 25.61
C ARG A 3 4.97 53.30 24.34
N PHE A 4 6.08 52.77 23.87
CA PHE A 4 6.10 51.78 22.83
C PHE A 4 5.56 50.47 23.45
N LYS A 5 4.32 50.10 23.09
CA LYS A 5 3.83 48.74 23.34
C LYS A 5 4.50 47.83 22.32
N PHE A 6 5.51 47.12 22.76
CA PHE A 6 6.00 45.97 21.99
C PHE A 6 4.89 44.93 21.99
N ILE A 7 4.15 44.86 20.89
CA ILE A 7 3.31 43.68 20.63
C ILE A 7 4.27 42.58 20.28
N LEU A 8 4.53 41.71 21.27
CA LEU A 8 5.21 40.44 21.03
C LEU A 8 4.23 39.58 20.24
N ILE A 9 4.33 39.62 18.91
CA ILE A 9 3.67 38.67 18.05
C ILE A 9 4.41 37.37 18.27
N LEU A 10 3.89 36.59 19.20
CA LEU A 10 4.27 35.16 19.35
C LEU A 10 3.84 34.46 18.08
N LEU A 11 4.74 34.44 17.08
CA LEU A 11 4.58 33.63 15.90
C LEU A 11 4.71 32.19 16.40
N CYS A 12 3.55 31.61 16.79
CA CYS A 12 3.45 30.16 16.93
C CYS A 12 3.78 29.57 15.56
N PHE A 13 5.06 29.26 15.36
CA PHE A 13 5.45 28.28 14.38
C PHE A 13 4.77 26.98 14.80
N LEU A 14 3.55 26.77 14.34
CA LEU A 14 2.99 25.45 14.21
C LEU A 14 3.91 24.72 13.25
N CYS A 15 4.94 24.10 13.82
CA CYS A 15 5.73 23.11 13.14
C CYS A 15 4.78 21.95 12.85
N THR A 16 3.96 22.10 11.81
CA THR A 16 3.32 20.96 11.20
C THR A 16 4.45 20.08 10.73
N LYS A 17 4.74 19.04 11.48
CA LYS A 17 5.59 17.96 10.99
C LYS A 17 4.89 17.46 9.74
N SER A 18 5.30 17.99 8.61
CA SER A 18 4.95 17.41 7.31
C SER A 18 5.48 16.00 7.34
N ILE A 19 4.60 15.03 7.59
CA ILE A 19 4.93 13.61 7.42
C ILE A 19 5.20 13.48 5.94
N ALA A 20 6.49 13.44 5.56
CA ALA A 20 6.89 13.25 4.18
C ALA A 20 6.36 11.89 3.73
N GLN A 21 5.25 11.90 2.97
CA GLN A 21 4.71 10.71 2.35
C GLN A 21 5.67 10.26 1.25
N THR A 22 6.11 9.02 1.32
CA THR A 22 6.89 8.43 0.24
C THR A 22 5.97 8.15 -0.93
N ILE A 23 6.25 8.81 -2.06
CA ILE A 23 5.51 8.65 -3.31
C ILE A 23 6.43 8.00 -4.32
N THR A 24 5.94 6.99 -5.00
CA THR A 24 6.66 6.33 -6.12
C THR A 24 5.68 5.84 -7.17
N HIS A 25 6.21 5.34 -8.29
CA HIS A 25 5.42 4.78 -9.38
C HIS A 25 5.75 3.30 -9.54
N VAL A 26 4.73 2.51 -9.82
CA VAL A 26 4.85 1.05 -9.94
C VAL A 26 4.08 0.55 -11.16
N THR A 27 4.38 -0.65 -11.58
CA THR A 27 3.50 -1.43 -12.44
C THR A 27 2.47 -2.12 -11.55
N LEU A 28 1.19 -1.91 -11.85
CA LEU A 28 0.08 -2.51 -11.13
C LEU A 28 -0.46 -3.69 -11.90
N THR A 29 -0.54 -4.83 -11.24
CA THR A 29 -1.14 -6.06 -11.76
C THR A 29 -2.14 -6.62 -10.76
N CYS A 30 -2.77 -7.73 -11.08
CA CYS A 30 -3.63 -8.44 -10.15
C CYS A 30 -3.35 -9.95 -10.21
N TYR A 31 -3.63 -10.64 -9.11
CA TYR A 31 -3.48 -12.09 -9.03
C TYR A 31 -4.65 -12.72 -8.30
N GLN A 32 -4.89 -13.99 -8.60
CA GLN A 32 -5.90 -14.81 -7.96
C GLN A 32 -5.24 -15.79 -6.99
N PRO A 33 -5.85 -16.09 -5.84
CA PRO A 33 -5.30 -17.03 -4.86
C PRO A 33 -5.53 -18.49 -5.31
N VAL A 34 -4.87 -18.87 -6.39
CA VAL A 34 -4.95 -20.20 -7.00
C VAL A 34 -3.54 -20.77 -7.19
N LYS A 35 -3.41 -22.10 -7.18
CA LYS A 35 -2.10 -22.79 -7.27
C LYS A 35 -1.28 -22.40 -8.51
N SER A 36 -1.93 -22.15 -9.63
CA SER A 36 -1.25 -21.74 -10.88
C SER A 36 -0.58 -20.36 -10.80
N GLN A 37 -1.00 -19.51 -9.88
CA GLN A 37 -0.47 -18.13 -9.70
C GLN A 37 0.30 -17.97 -8.37
N CYS A 38 0.17 -18.90 -7.46
CA CYS A 38 0.73 -18.89 -6.13
C CYS A 38 1.54 -20.18 -5.88
N ASP A 39 1.89 -20.40 -4.63
CA ASP A 39 2.52 -21.64 -4.17
C ASP A 39 1.48 -22.74 -3.85
N ASN A 40 1.92 -23.77 -3.10
CA ASN A 40 1.06 -24.90 -2.68
C ASN A 40 -0.05 -24.49 -1.69
N LYS A 41 0.04 -23.30 -1.08
CA LYS A 41 -0.92 -22.76 -0.13
C LYS A 41 -1.47 -21.41 -0.63
N PRO A 42 -2.28 -21.41 -1.70
CA PRO A 42 -2.70 -20.15 -2.35
C PRO A 42 -3.58 -19.26 -1.48
N LEU A 43 -4.22 -19.80 -0.44
CA LEU A 43 -5.05 -19.06 0.50
C LEU A 43 -4.29 -18.54 1.72
N VAL A 44 -2.96 -18.68 1.75
CA VAL A 44 -2.10 -18.16 2.80
C VAL A 44 -1.06 -17.23 2.18
N THR A 45 -1.01 -15.99 2.66
CA THR A 45 -0.05 -14.99 2.21
C THR A 45 1.32 -15.18 2.86
N ALA A 46 2.33 -14.44 2.40
CA ALA A 46 3.69 -14.52 2.93
C ALA A 46 3.79 -14.16 4.42
N ASP A 47 2.92 -13.29 4.93
CA ASP A 47 2.85 -12.94 6.35
C ASP A 47 2.03 -13.93 7.19
N GLY A 48 1.57 -15.03 6.61
CA GLY A 48 0.76 -16.05 7.27
C GLY A 48 -0.74 -15.72 7.34
N SER A 49 -1.19 -14.62 6.76
CA SER A 49 -2.61 -14.27 6.74
C SER A 49 -3.41 -15.26 5.89
N LYS A 50 -4.57 -15.66 6.42
CA LYS A 50 -5.51 -16.53 5.69
C LYS A 50 -6.49 -15.71 4.89
N ILE A 51 -6.61 -16.00 3.60
CA ILE A 51 -7.53 -15.31 2.69
C ILE A 51 -8.93 -15.88 2.87
N ASN A 52 -9.86 -15.02 3.31
CA ASN A 52 -11.27 -15.33 3.34
C ASN A 52 -11.89 -14.97 1.98
N LEU A 53 -12.25 -15.97 1.18
CA LEU A 53 -12.77 -15.76 -0.18
C LEU A 53 -14.10 -15.01 -0.19
N HIS A 54 -14.95 -15.19 0.81
CA HIS A 54 -16.21 -14.45 0.93
C HIS A 54 -15.93 -12.95 1.16
N HIS A 55 -15.04 -12.62 2.08
CA HIS A 55 -14.64 -11.23 2.32
C HIS A 55 -13.96 -10.60 1.11
N LEU A 56 -13.14 -11.36 0.40
CA LEU A 56 -12.49 -10.90 -0.82
C LEU A 56 -13.52 -10.61 -1.92
N LYS A 57 -14.49 -11.48 -2.12
CA LYS A 57 -15.57 -11.30 -3.10
C LYS A 57 -16.37 -10.03 -2.86
N HIS A 58 -16.61 -9.68 -1.60
CA HIS A 58 -17.41 -8.52 -1.20
C HIS A 58 -16.57 -7.27 -0.86
N ASN A 59 -15.30 -7.24 -1.25
CA ASN A 59 -14.38 -6.13 -0.99
C ASN A 59 -14.23 -5.75 0.48
N LYS A 60 -14.47 -6.67 1.40
CA LYS A 60 -14.25 -6.47 2.84
C LYS A 60 -12.77 -6.56 3.20
N ILE A 61 -11.98 -7.25 2.41
CA ILE A 61 -10.53 -7.24 2.47
C ILE A 61 -9.97 -6.69 1.16
N LYS A 62 -8.99 -5.81 1.27
CA LYS A 62 -8.27 -5.22 0.15
C LYS A 62 -6.79 -5.42 0.41
N TRP A 63 -6.26 -6.51 -0.09
CA TRP A 63 -4.87 -6.93 0.11
C TRP A 63 -4.11 -6.92 -1.20
N CYS A 64 -2.81 -6.74 -1.09
CA CYS A 64 -1.90 -6.80 -2.22
C CYS A 64 -0.58 -7.47 -1.85
N ALA A 65 0.14 -7.90 -2.86
CA ALA A 65 1.53 -8.29 -2.80
C ALA A 65 2.40 -7.16 -3.34
N VAL A 66 3.59 -6.99 -2.79
CA VAL A 66 4.58 -6.05 -3.29
C VAL A 66 5.84 -6.77 -3.74
N SER A 67 6.52 -6.22 -4.74
CA SER A 67 7.87 -6.67 -5.08
C SER A 67 8.83 -6.37 -3.93
N ARG A 68 9.82 -7.25 -3.73
CA ARG A 68 10.70 -7.20 -2.55
C ARG A 68 11.53 -5.93 -2.46
N ASP A 69 11.83 -5.32 -3.59
CA ASP A 69 12.55 -4.05 -3.67
C ASP A 69 11.78 -2.85 -3.10
N LEU A 70 10.48 -2.98 -2.89
CA LEU A 70 9.65 -1.93 -2.28
C LEU A 70 9.48 -2.06 -0.76
N LEU A 71 9.87 -3.19 -0.16
CA LEU A 71 9.61 -3.47 1.26
C LEU A 71 10.26 -2.44 2.19
N TYR A 72 11.42 -1.91 1.86
CA TYR A 72 12.12 -0.92 2.68
C TYR A 72 11.37 0.42 2.82
N LEU A 73 10.43 0.69 1.92
CA LEU A 73 9.61 1.91 1.97
C LEU A 73 8.58 1.90 3.11
N PHE A 74 8.25 0.72 3.63
CA PHE A 74 7.23 0.54 4.65
C PHE A 74 7.83 0.57 6.06
N PRO A 75 7.12 1.15 7.05
CA PRO A 75 7.57 1.13 8.44
C PRO A 75 7.57 -0.29 9.01
N ASN A 76 8.57 -0.60 9.86
CA ASN A 76 8.72 -1.94 10.43
C ASN A 76 7.69 -2.28 11.52
N ASN A 77 7.19 -1.29 12.24
CA ASN A 77 6.41 -1.47 13.47
C ASN A 77 4.91 -1.21 13.31
N LYS A 78 4.43 -1.11 12.08
CA LYS A 78 3.03 -0.82 11.76
C LYS A 78 2.54 -1.72 10.63
N PRO A 79 1.24 -1.96 10.53
CA PRO A 79 0.67 -2.60 9.34
C PRO A 79 1.10 -1.86 8.08
N LYS A 80 1.55 -2.60 7.08
CA LYS A 80 1.97 -2.03 5.81
C LYS A 80 0.74 -1.69 4.98
N LYS A 81 0.53 -0.42 4.71
CA LYS A 81 -0.59 0.09 3.90
C LYS A 81 -0.09 0.98 2.78
N VAL A 82 -0.74 0.91 1.66
CA VAL A 82 -0.42 1.70 0.47
C VAL A 82 -1.70 2.26 -0.14
N PHE A 83 -1.66 3.54 -0.50
CA PHE A 83 -2.69 4.14 -1.34
C PHE A 83 -2.28 3.99 -2.80
N ILE A 84 -3.14 3.41 -3.61
CA ILE A 84 -2.93 3.19 -5.04
C ILE A 84 -3.89 4.13 -5.78
N GLU A 85 -3.34 5.06 -6.54
CA GLU A 85 -4.13 6.04 -7.30
C GLU A 85 -5.12 5.32 -8.24
N GLY A 86 -6.39 5.69 -8.15
CA GLY A 86 -7.49 5.06 -8.90
C GLY A 86 -8.06 3.78 -8.28
N PHE A 87 -7.46 3.25 -7.20
CA PHE A 87 -7.88 1.98 -6.58
C PHE A 87 -8.17 2.10 -5.08
N GLY A 88 -7.52 3.03 -4.38
CA GLY A 88 -7.69 3.24 -2.95
C GLY A 88 -6.63 2.58 -2.09
N ILE A 89 -6.95 2.34 -0.81
CA ILE A 89 -6.02 1.83 0.19
C ILE A 89 -6.03 0.30 0.20
N TYR A 90 -4.84 -0.28 0.15
CA TYR A 90 -4.61 -1.73 0.24
C TYR A 90 -3.64 -2.05 1.37
N GLU A 91 -3.88 -3.17 2.04
CA GLU A 91 -2.93 -3.72 3.00
C GLU A 91 -1.94 -4.65 2.29
N VAL A 92 -0.66 -4.46 2.57
CA VAL A 92 0.39 -5.33 2.05
C VAL A 92 0.48 -6.57 2.94
N ARG A 93 0.04 -7.70 2.43
CA ARG A 93 0.00 -8.99 3.15
C ARG A 93 0.85 -10.05 2.49
N ASP A 94 1.35 -9.79 1.31
CA ASP A 94 2.08 -10.76 0.52
C ASP A 94 3.31 -10.14 -0.15
N VAL A 95 4.20 -10.98 -0.61
CA VAL A 95 5.46 -10.60 -1.29
C VAL A 95 5.57 -11.37 -2.59
N MET A 96 5.96 -10.67 -3.64
CA MET A 96 6.13 -11.25 -4.96
C MET A 96 7.46 -12.01 -5.09
N ASN A 97 7.56 -12.85 -6.12
CA ASN A 97 8.80 -13.51 -6.49
C ASN A 97 9.92 -12.47 -6.74
N LYS A 98 11.16 -12.83 -6.42
CA LYS A 98 12.37 -11.97 -6.54
C LYS A 98 12.56 -11.36 -7.93
N ARG A 99 12.07 -12.02 -8.99
CA ARG A 99 12.19 -11.53 -10.37
C ARG A 99 11.42 -10.25 -10.65
N HIS A 100 10.37 -9.96 -9.85
CA HIS A 100 9.54 -8.78 -10.03
C HIS A 100 10.15 -7.58 -9.33
N LYS A 101 10.15 -6.43 -10.03
CA LYS A 101 10.66 -5.15 -9.55
C LYS A 101 9.62 -4.05 -9.76
N HIS A 102 9.56 -3.09 -8.84
CA HIS A 102 8.66 -1.93 -8.89
C HIS A 102 7.21 -2.31 -9.25
N ARG A 103 6.70 -3.33 -8.57
CA ARG A 103 5.38 -3.88 -8.88
C ARG A 103 4.55 -4.09 -7.63
N ILE A 104 3.25 -3.82 -7.77
CA ILE A 104 2.21 -4.18 -6.83
C ILE A 104 1.21 -5.08 -7.55
N ASP A 105 0.79 -6.12 -6.86
CA ASP A 105 -0.13 -7.14 -7.37
C ASP A 105 -1.36 -7.19 -6.48
N ILE A 106 -2.50 -6.76 -6.99
CA ILE A 106 -3.75 -6.71 -6.23
C ILE A 106 -4.37 -8.10 -6.17
N LEU A 107 -4.72 -8.54 -4.96
CA LEU A 107 -5.44 -9.78 -4.75
C LEU A 107 -6.90 -9.63 -5.19
N ILE A 108 -7.35 -10.49 -6.11
CA ILE A 108 -8.72 -10.53 -6.58
C ILE A 108 -9.34 -11.92 -6.38
N HIS A 109 -10.67 -11.97 -6.31
CA HIS A 109 -11.39 -13.24 -6.16
C HIS A 109 -11.18 -14.15 -7.39
N PRO A 110 -11.06 -15.48 -7.23
CA PRO A 110 -10.84 -16.41 -8.35
C PRO A 110 -11.87 -16.34 -9.47
N LYS A 111 -13.10 -15.98 -9.15
CA LYS A 111 -14.19 -15.79 -10.14
C LYS A 111 -14.19 -14.42 -10.81
N ASN A 112 -13.32 -13.52 -10.38
CA ASN A 112 -13.20 -12.20 -10.99
C ASN A 112 -12.36 -12.32 -12.27
N SER A 113 -12.98 -12.05 -13.42
CA SER A 113 -12.30 -12.10 -14.72
C SER A 113 -11.50 -10.83 -15.04
N LYS A 114 -11.52 -9.84 -14.15
CA LYS A 114 -10.81 -8.58 -14.34
C LYS A 114 -9.31 -8.81 -14.46
N ARG A 115 -8.70 -8.20 -15.44
CA ARG A 115 -7.25 -8.18 -15.63
C ARG A 115 -6.74 -6.77 -15.47
N ILE A 116 -5.70 -6.62 -14.66
CA ILE A 116 -5.06 -5.33 -14.41
C ILE A 116 -3.59 -5.46 -14.85
N SER A 117 -3.16 -4.56 -15.70
CA SER A 117 -1.76 -4.40 -16.09
C SER A 117 -1.56 -2.95 -16.52
N ILE A 118 -1.14 -2.10 -15.58
CA ILE A 118 -1.00 -0.67 -15.78
C ILE A 118 0.39 -0.25 -15.34
N LYS A 119 1.13 0.42 -16.22
CA LYS A 119 2.45 0.98 -15.92
C LYS A 119 2.33 2.38 -15.34
N HIS A 120 3.33 2.76 -14.56
CA HIS A 120 3.47 4.11 -13.99
C HIS A 120 2.30 4.55 -13.12
N VAL A 121 1.76 3.64 -12.32
CA VAL A 121 0.74 3.95 -11.33
C VAL A 121 1.38 4.59 -10.11
N LYS A 122 0.86 5.75 -9.74
CA LYS A 122 1.32 6.47 -8.56
C LYS A 122 0.81 5.81 -7.29
N ILE A 123 1.69 5.57 -6.34
CA ILE A 123 1.37 5.06 -5.02
C ILE A 123 1.91 5.96 -3.92
N LYS A 124 1.26 5.94 -2.78
CA LYS A 124 1.70 6.62 -1.55
C LYS A 124 1.80 5.59 -0.44
N ILE A 125 2.96 5.52 0.20
CA ILE A 125 3.17 4.68 1.36
C ILE A 125 2.52 5.36 2.57
N LEU A 126 1.63 4.66 3.25
CA LEU A 126 0.99 5.17 4.46
C LEU A 126 1.85 4.84 5.68
N LYS A 127 2.13 5.84 6.47
CA LYS A 127 2.95 5.73 7.69
C LYS A 127 2.08 5.80 8.94
#